data_41927bf8f5b675b72a87030883fd9089
#
_entry.id   41927bf8f5b675b72a87030883fd9089
#
_cell.length_a   1.000
_cell.length_b   1.000
_cell.length_c   1.000
_cell.angle_alpha   90.00
_cell.angle_beta   90.00
_cell.angle_gamma   90.00
#
_symmetry.space_group_name_H-M   'P 1'
#
loop_
_entity.id
_entity.type
_entity.pdbx_description
1 polymer ?
#
loop_
_entity_poly.entity_id
_entity_poly.type
_entity_poly.pdbx_seq_one_letter_code
_entity_poly.pdbx_strand_id
1 'polypeptide(L)'
;LDKFIEYETSLILFHHVMMSARRAKYAQVNEPDLFDDEKQHYGYFDKCDCLTKPVWNKYADGVIETVLSLATPMIEEVVGKKLMPTYSWTRLYENETAMDRHTDQSTCDVSATLTLGYELHNMSDKDKETYCWPIFFGDANGRKGTKGTPIQLLPGQLCVYKGTKIEHWREPFRGVHQAQVFLHWVEKKEENEHLYIDSRPMLGLNSDFTK
;
A
#
# COMPACT_ATOMS: atom_id res chain seq x y z
N LEU A 1 0.64 11.16 -10.33
CA LEU A 1 -0.63 11.10 -11.10
C LEU A 1 -1.74 11.71 -10.25
N ASP A 2 -2.15 12.91 -10.61
CA ASP A 2 -3.11 13.72 -9.83
C ASP A 2 -4.53 13.14 -9.83
N LYS A 3 -4.85 12.29 -10.80
CA LYS A 3 -6.12 11.58 -10.90
C LYS A 3 -5.87 10.20 -11.51
N PHE A 4 -5.53 9.25 -10.64
CA PHE A 4 -5.31 7.88 -11.08
C PHE A 4 -6.63 7.10 -11.13
N ILE A 5 -7.46 7.24 -10.09
CA ILE A 5 -8.84 6.75 -10.05
C ILE A 5 -9.79 7.88 -9.60
N GLU A 6 -11.04 7.80 -10.02
CA GLU A 6 -12.08 8.74 -9.56
C GLU A 6 -12.29 8.65 -8.05
N TYR A 7 -12.70 9.75 -7.45
CA TYR A 7 -12.93 9.85 -6.01
C TYR A 7 -13.94 8.79 -5.51
N GLU A 8 -15.03 8.57 -6.24
CA GLU A 8 -16.06 7.59 -5.89
C GLU A 8 -15.51 6.16 -5.91
N THR A 9 -14.65 5.83 -6.88
CA THR A 9 -13.95 4.53 -6.92
C THR A 9 -13.01 4.39 -5.73
N SER A 10 -12.25 5.44 -5.41
CA SER A 10 -11.36 5.49 -4.25
C SER A 10 -12.14 5.27 -2.95
N LEU A 11 -13.31 5.90 -2.81
CA LEU A 11 -14.19 5.74 -1.65
C LEU A 11 -14.73 4.31 -1.53
N ILE A 12 -15.13 3.67 -2.63
CA ILE A 12 -15.56 2.26 -2.63
C ILE A 12 -14.42 1.36 -2.14
N LEU A 13 -13.21 1.57 -2.64
CA LEU A 13 -12.02 0.79 -2.22
C LEU A 13 -11.66 1.07 -0.75
N PHE A 14 -11.81 2.31 -0.29
CA PHE A 14 -11.63 2.66 1.12
C PHE A 14 -12.59 1.87 2.02
N HIS A 15 -13.87 1.84 1.67
CA HIS A 15 -14.87 1.06 2.42
C HIS A 15 -14.62 -0.45 2.34
N HIS A 16 -14.15 -0.97 1.20
CA HIS A 16 -13.72 -2.37 1.08
C HIS A 16 -12.62 -2.70 2.09
N VAL A 17 -11.59 -1.86 2.19
CA VAL A 17 -10.49 -2.02 3.16
C VAL A 17 -11.00 -1.95 4.60
N MET A 18 -11.84 -0.95 4.92
CA MET A 18 -12.43 -0.79 6.25
C MET A 18 -13.25 -2.02 6.66
N MET A 19 -14.08 -2.53 5.77
CA MET A 19 -14.88 -3.74 6.04
C MET A 19 -14.02 -4.99 6.19
N SER A 20 -12.98 -5.13 5.38
CA SER A 20 -12.02 -6.25 5.48
C SER A 20 -11.30 -6.25 6.83
N ALA A 21 -10.82 -5.08 7.27
CA ALA A 21 -10.18 -4.93 8.58
C ALA A 21 -11.15 -5.23 9.75
N ARG A 22 -12.41 -4.79 9.65
CA ARG A 22 -13.45 -5.09 10.66
C ARG A 22 -13.76 -6.60 10.71
N ARG A 23 -13.84 -7.26 9.56
CA ARG A 23 -14.03 -8.72 9.50
C ARG A 23 -12.86 -9.47 10.12
N ALA A 24 -11.62 -9.08 9.78
CA ALA A 24 -10.41 -9.63 10.38
C ALA A 24 -10.42 -9.47 11.90
N LYS A 25 -10.79 -8.29 12.41
CA LYS A 25 -10.88 -8.04 13.85
C LYS A 25 -11.97 -8.88 14.52
N TYR A 26 -13.12 -9.03 13.88
CA TYR A 26 -14.20 -9.89 14.38
C TYR A 26 -13.74 -11.35 14.45
N ALA A 27 -13.15 -11.88 13.38
CA ALA A 27 -12.66 -13.26 13.33
C ALA A 27 -11.56 -13.48 14.39
N GLN A 28 -10.59 -12.59 14.51
CA GLN A 28 -9.53 -12.68 15.52
C GLN A 28 -10.07 -12.80 16.96
N VAL A 29 -11.18 -12.10 17.27
CA VAL A 29 -11.75 -12.08 18.62
C VAL A 29 -12.71 -13.23 18.88
N ASN A 30 -13.53 -13.61 17.89
CA ASN A 30 -14.65 -14.52 18.08
C ASN A 30 -14.38 -15.94 17.54
N GLU A 31 -13.46 -16.08 16.60
CA GLU A 31 -13.14 -17.33 15.91
C GLU A 31 -11.60 -17.45 15.73
N PRO A 32 -10.81 -17.40 16.83
CA PRO A 32 -9.36 -17.25 16.75
C PRO A 32 -8.68 -18.42 16.00
N ASP A 33 -9.12 -19.65 16.19
CA ASP A 33 -8.56 -20.82 15.51
C ASP A 33 -8.76 -20.72 13.98
N LEU A 34 -9.97 -20.34 13.53
CA LEU A 34 -10.27 -20.12 12.12
C LEU A 34 -9.49 -18.90 11.58
N PHE A 35 -9.36 -17.85 12.39
CA PHE A 35 -8.59 -16.68 11.99
C PHE A 35 -7.11 -17.01 11.76
N ASP A 36 -6.49 -17.80 12.62
CA ASP A 36 -5.09 -18.19 12.49
C ASP A 36 -4.85 -19.08 11.25
N ASP A 37 -5.80 -19.95 10.92
CA ASP A 37 -5.76 -20.76 9.69
C ASP A 37 -5.99 -19.94 8.42
N GLU A 38 -6.83 -18.91 8.49
CA GLU A 38 -7.32 -18.14 7.36
C GLU A 38 -6.82 -16.67 7.33
N LYS A 39 -5.82 -16.31 8.17
CA LYS A 39 -5.35 -14.93 8.31
C LYS A 39 -4.92 -14.29 7.01
N GLN A 40 -4.38 -15.05 6.06
CA GLN A 40 -4.01 -14.56 4.74
C GLN A 40 -5.26 -14.15 3.93
N HIS A 41 -6.38 -14.81 4.16
CA HIS A 41 -7.65 -14.50 3.53
C HIS A 41 -8.31 -13.24 4.12
N TYR A 42 -8.29 -13.10 5.45
CA TYR A 42 -8.87 -11.95 6.15
C TYR A 42 -7.97 -10.70 6.12
N GLY A 43 -6.67 -10.87 5.93
CA GLY A 43 -5.67 -9.89 6.34
C GLY A 43 -5.43 -9.99 7.86
N TYR A 44 -4.39 -9.37 8.35
CA TYR A 44 -3.92 -9.54 9.72
C TYR A 44 -3.38 -8.24 10.31
N PHE A 45 -3.39 -8.17 11.64
CA PHE A 45 -2.81 -7.05 12.40
C PHE A 45 -1.36 -7.38 12.72
N ASP A 46 -0.45 -6.65 12.10
CA ASP A 46 0.97 -6.86 12.29
C ASP A 46 1.74 -5.54 12.32
N LYS A 47 2.88 -5.57 12.98
CA LYS A 47 3.89 -4.53 12.98
C LYS A 47 5.05 -4.98 12.13
N CYS A 48 5.10 -4.58 10.86
CA CYS A 48 6.33 -4.76 10.08
C CYS A 48 7.47 -3.88 10.61
N ASP A 49 8.71 -4.20 10.27
CA ASP A 49 9.90 -3.49 10.78
C ASP A 49 9.88 -1.98 10.55
N CYS A 50 9.15 -1.52 9.54
CA CYS A 50 9.03 -0.10 9.22
C CYS A 50 7.88 0.62 9.92
N LEU A 51 7.06 -0.04 10.75
CA LEU A 51 5.94 0.60 11.44
C LEU A 51 6.19 0.80 12.92
N THR A 52 5.69 1.89 13.48
CA THR A 52 5.81 2.16 14.92
C THR A 52 4.86 1.34 15.77
N LYS A 53 3.74 0.87 15.19
CA LYS A 53 2.75 0.00 15.86
C LYS A 53 2.04 -0.93 14.89
N PRO A 54 1.40 -2.02 15.38
CA PRO A 54 0.61 -2.90 14.52
C PRO A 54 -0.54 -2.16 13.84
N VAL A 55 -0.78 -2.50 12.58
CA VAL A 55 -1.93 -2.06 11.80
C VAL A 55 -2.48 -3.23 11.00
N TRP A 56 -3.69 -3.10 10.50
CA TRP A 56 -4.21 -4.12 9.60
C TRP A 56 -3.49 -4.06 8.24
N ASN A 57 -3.08 -5.24 7.77
CA ASN A 57 -2.39 -5.45 6.50
C ASN A 57 -3.09 -6.55 5.69
N LYS A 58 -3.04 -6.43 4.38
CA LYS A 58 -3.42 -7.51 3.47
C LYS A 58 -2.50 -7.57 2.26
N TYR A 59 -1.90 -8.72 2.07
CA TYR A 59 -1.11 -9.07 0.90
C TYR A 59 -2.04 -9.61 -0.20
N ALA A 60 -1.78 -9.21 -1.45
CA ALA A 60 -2.42 -9.76 -2.65
C ALA A 60 -3.96 -9.80 -2.60
N ASP A 61 -4.60 -8.74 -2.10
CA ASP A 61 -6.06 -8.63 -2.14
C ASP A 61 -6.56 -8.64 -3.58
N GLY A 62 -7.49 -9.53 -3.93
CA GLY A 62 -7.93 -9.74 -5.31
C GLY A 62 -8.54 -8.49 -5.98
N VAL A 63 -9.21 -7.63 -5.20
CA VAL A 63 -9.73 -6.34 -5.70
C VAL A 63 -8.58 -5.39 -5.99
N ILE A 64 -7.61 -5.32 -5.09
CA ILE A 64 -6.45 -4.42 -5.25
C ILE A 64 -5.49 -4.93 -6.34
N GLU A 65 -5.34 -6.23 -6.52
CA GLU A 65 -4.53 -6.75 -7.62
C GLU A 65 -5.20 -6.58 -9.00
N THR A 66 -6.52 -6.41 -9.04
CA THR A 66 -7.19 -5.90 -10.24
C THR A 66 -6.72 -4.47 -10.56
N VAL A 67 -6.58 -3.62 -9.54
CA VAL A 67 -6.01 -2.27 -9.71
C VAL A 67 -4.55 -2.35 -10.19
N LEU A 68 -3.73 -3.24 -9.61
CA LEU A 68 -2.34 -3.47 -10.03
C LEU A 68 -2.25 -3.86 -11.51
N SER A 69 -3.10 -4.80 -11.94
CA SER A 69 -3.15 -5.25 -13.33
C SER A 69 -3.52 -4.12 -14.29
N LEU A 70 -4.57 -3.36 -13.98
CA LEU A 70 -5.06 -2.24 -14.80
C LEU A 70 -4.09 -1.06 -14.81
N ALA A 71 -3.35 -0.84 -13.72
CA ALA A 71 -2.34 0.21 -13.62
C ALA A 71 -1.09 -0.07 -14.48
N THR A 72 -0.73 -1.32 -14.66
CA THR A 72 0.56 -1.72 -15.26
C THR A 72 0.86 -0.99 -16.57
N PRO A 73 -0.03 -0.94 -17.60
CA PRO A 73 0.26 -0.24 -18.85
C PRO A 73 0.52 1.27 -18.65
N MET A 74 -0.22 1.91 -17.77
CA MET A 74 -0.07 3.34 -17.44
C MET A 74 1.27 3.60 -16.74
N ILE A 75 1.66 2.73 -15.80
CA ILE A 75 2.93 2.87 -15.10
C ILE A 75 4.12 2.60 -16.04
N GLU A 76 3.99 1.65 -16.98
CA GLU A 76 4.97 1.43 -18.05
C GLU A 76 5.21 2.72 -18.87
N GLU A 77 4.14 3.42 -19.23
CA GLU A 77 4.23 4.69 -19.96
C GLU A 77 4.97 5.76 -19.13
N VAL A 78 4.61 5.90 -17.85
CA VAL A 78 5.23 6.87 -16.93
C VAL A 78 6.72 6.61 -16.73
N VAL A 79 7.13 5.35 -16.58
CA VAL A 79 8.54 5.00 -16.31
C VAL A 79 9.37 4.76 -17.57
N GLY A 80 8.72 4.65 -18.74
CA GLY A 80 9.37 4.40 -20.04
C GLY A 80 9.97 3.00 -20.17
N LYS A 81 9.43 1.99 -19.47
CA LYS A 81 9.94 0.62 -19.44
C LYS A 81 8.81 -0.39 -19.38
N LYS A 82 9.06 -1.60 -19.91
CA LYS A 82 8.16 -2.73 -19.71
C LYS A 82 8.31 -3.29 -18.30
N LEU A 83 7.18 -3.55 -17.65
CA LEU A 83 7.11 -3.96 -16.26
C LEU A 83 6.41 -5.32 -16.12
N MET A 84 6.76 -6.02 -15.05
CA MET A 84 6.07 -7.21 -14.57
C MET A 84 5.52 -6.90 -13.17
N PRO A 85 4.21 -7.02 -12.93
CA PRO A 85 3.66 -6.87 -11.59
C PRO A 85 4.19 -7.96 -10.68
N THR A 86 4.51 -7.60 -9.44
CA THR A 86 4.90 -8.55 -8.40
C THR A 86 3.75 -8.80 -7.44
N TYR A 87 3.36 -7.82 -6.66
CA TYR A 87 2.23 -7.95 -5.73
C TYR A 87 1.65 -6.59 -5.35
N SER A 88 0.51 -6.63 -4.69
CA SER A 88 -0.08 -5.50 -3.99
C SER A 88 -0.01 -5.70 -2.47
N TRP A 89 0.07 -4.58 -1.75
CA TRP A 89 -0.01 -4.54 -0.30
C TRP A 89 -1.00 -3.46 0.12
N THR A 90 -1.89 -3.80 1.03
CA THR A 90 -2.89 -2.86 1.55
C THR A 90 -2.69 -2.67 3.05
N ARG A 91 -2.77 -1.43 3.51
CA ARG A 91 -2.71 -1.08 4.93
C ARG A 91 -3.86 -0.19 5.34
N LEU A 92 -4.37 -0.43 6.53
CA LEU A 92 -5.25 0.49 7.23
C LEU A 92 -4.49 1.05 8.43
N TYR A 93 -3.97 2.25 8.27
CA TYR A 93 -3.27 2.97 9.34
C TYR A 93 -4.26 3.51 10.35
N GLU A 94 -3.83 3.54 11.62
CA GLU A 94 -4.57 4.09 12.76
C GLU A 94 -3.86 5.32 13.32
N ASN A 95 -4.57 6.06 14.18
CA ASN A 95 -4.01 7.24 14.86
C ASN A 95 -2.63 6.97 15.48
N GLU A 96 -1.72 7.94 15.38
CA GLU A 96 -0.34 7.88 15.87
C GLU A 96 0.55 6.80 15.21
N THR A 97 0.09 6.12 14.18
CA THR A 97 0.98 5.25 13.40
C THR A 97 1.93 6.11 12.56
N ALA A 98 3.21 5.81 12.64
CA ALA A 98 4.23 6.33 11.75
C ALA A 98 4.87 5.20 10.95
N MET A 99 5.51 5.54 9.85
CA MET A 99 6.30 4.62 9.05
C MET A 99 7.75 5.10 9.07
N ASP A 100 8.62 4.31 9.62
CA ASP A 100 10.04 4.62 9.72
C ASP A 100 10.70 4.70 8.34
N ARG A 101 11.77 5.44 8.26
CA ARG A 101 12.54 5.63 7.04
C ARG A 101 13.13 4.32 6.56
N HIS A 102 12.78 3.90 5.35
CA HIS A 102 13.25 2.66 4.73
C HIS A 102 13.29 2.76 3.20
N THR A 103 13.85 1.77 2.56
CA THR A 103 13.68 1.44 1.14
C THR A 103 12.94 0.10 1.05
N ASP A 104 12.23 -0.11 -0.04
CA ASP A 104 11.52 -1.37 -0.30
C ASP A 104 12.49 -2.51 -0.61
N GLN A 105 11.98 -3.73 -0.55
CA GLN A 105 12.70 -4.94 -0.92
C GLN A 105 12.91 -5.08 -2.43
N SER A 106 13.74 -6.05 -2.85
CA SER A 106 14.17 -6.22 -4.25
C SER A 106 13.05 -6.49 -5.26
N THR A 107 11.91 -7.00 -4.82
CA THR A 107 10.72 -7.21 -5.65
C THR A 107 9.93 -5.93 -5.95
N CYS A 108 10.39 -4.77 -5.48
CA CYS A 108 9.72 -3.47 -5.54
C CYS A 108 10.59 -2.42 -6.25
N ASP A 109 11.20 -2.75 -7.39
CA ASP A 109 12.03 -1.80 -8.14
C ASP A 109 11.27 -0.53 -8.53
N VAL A 110 10.03 -0.72 -9.01
CA VAL A 110 9.05 0.34 -9.23
C VAL A 110 7.93 0.12 -8.23
N SER A 111 7.71 1.10 -7.41
CA SER A 111 6.62 1.13 -6.43
C SER A 111 5.66 2.27 -6.71
N ALA A 112 4.41 2.05 -6.40
CA ALA A 112 3.42 3.11 -6.37
C ALA A 112 2.64 3.07 -5.08
N THR A 113 2.35 4.25 -4.52
CA THR A 113 1.52 4.40 -3.32
C THR A 113 0.25 5.17 -3.69
N LEU A 114 -0.92 4.57 -3.43
CA LEU A 114 -2.25 5.09 -3.76
C LEU A 114 -3.01 5.37 -2.47
N THR A 115 -3.46 6.59 -2.27
CA THR A 115 -4.33 6.96 -1.15
C THR A 115 -5.78 6.62 -1.50
N LEU A 116 -6.46 5.82 -0.66
CA LEU A 116 -7.88 5.49 -0.87
C LEU A 116 -8.83 6.41 -0.11
N GLY A 117 -8.48 6.80 1.11
CA GLY A 117 -9.36 7.66 1.91
C GLY A 117 -8.89 7.82 3.35
N TYR A 118 -9.59 8.72 4.04
CA TYR A 118 -9.36 9.10 5.44
C TYR A 118 -10.64 9.05 6.25
N GLU A 119 -10.52 8.65 7.50
CA GLU A 119 -11.52 8.86 8.54
C GLU A 119 -10.95 9.85 9.57
N LEU A 120 -11.53 11.06 9.61
CA LEU A 120 -10.96 12.22 10.31
C LEU A 120 -11.93 12.82 11.35
N HIS A 121 -12.90 12.06 11.85
CA HIS A 121 -13.95 12.60 12.74
C HIS A 121 -13.42 13.11 14.08
N ASN A 122 -12.18 12.78 14.45
CA ASN A 122 -11.48 13.32 15.61
C ASN A 122 -10.88 14.72 15.38
N MET A 123 -11.07 15.30 14.21
CA MET A 123 -10.57 16.63 13.84
C MET A 123 -11.72 17.62 13.66
N SER A 124 -11.41 18.93 13.77
CA SER A 124 -12.34 19.99 13.38
C SER A 124 -12.67 19.93 11.88
N ASP A 125 -13.84 20.43 11.47
CA ASP A 125 -14.22 20.42 10.05
C ASP A 125 -13.21 21.21 9.19
N LYS A 126 -12.68 22.31 9.73
CA LYS A 126 -11.65 23.11 9.06
C LYS A 126 -10.37 22.29 8.85
N ASP A 127 -9.96 21.51 9.86
CA ASP A 127 -8.75 20.68 9.73
C ASP A 127 -8.96 19.53 8.73
N LYS A 128 -10.16 18.92 8.72
CA LYS A 128 -10.51 17.85 7.76
C LYS A 128 -10.39 18.31 6.31
N GLU A 129 -10.82 19.54 6.01
CA GLU A 129 -10.80 20.09 4.65
C GLU A 129 -9.37 20.23 4.09
N THR A 130 -8.40 20.45 4.95
CA THR A 130 -7.02 20.73 4.56
C THR A 130 -6.04 19.62 4.90
N TYR A 131 -6.46 18.64 5.73
CA TYR A 131 -5.57 17.59 6.19
C TYR A 131 -5.25 16.60 5.08
N CYS A 132 -3.97 16.42 4.84
CA CYS A 132 -3.42 15.36 4.04
C CYS A 132 -2.19 14.79 4.76
N TRP A 133 -2.13 13.48 4.91
CA TRP A 133 -0.99 12.82 5.55
C TRP A 133 0.13 12.56 4.54
N PRO A 134 1.20 13.38 4.54
CA PRO A 134 2.23 13.29 3.52
C PRO A 134 3.06 12.02 3.66
N ILE A 135 3.51 11.50 2.53
CA ILE A 135 4.67 10.61 2.47
C ILE A 135 5.89 11.44 2.14
N PHE A 136 7.00 11.21 2.84
CA PHE A 136 8.28 11.87 2.58
C PHE A 136 9.16 10.96 1.74
N PHE A 137 9.80 11.55 0.73
CA PHE A 137 10.80 10.87 -0.08
C PHE A 137 12.17 11.53 0.11
N GLY A 138 13.20 10.70 0.27
CA GLY A 138 14.58 11.11 0.34
C GLY A 138 15.13 11.57 -1.01
N ASP A 139 16.46 11.61 -1.13
CA ASP A 139 17.14 12.05 -2.34
C ASP A 139 16.88 11.11 -3.52
N ALA A 140 16.53 11.67 -4.68
CA ALA A 140 16.23 10.92 -5.90
C ALA A 140 17.42 10.09 -6.43
N ASN A 141 18.64 10.44 -6.05
CA ASN A 141 19.85 9.68 -6.36
C ASN A 141 20.19 8.62 -5.31
N GLY A 142 19.32 8.39 -4.33
CA GLY A 142 19.46 7.37 -3.30
C GLY A 142 20.44 7.71 -2.17
N ARG A 143 20.81 8.99 -1.99
CA ARG A 143 21.59 9.39 -0.80
C ARG A 143 20.75 9.27 0.45
N LYS A 144 21.24 8.51 1.42
CA LYS A 144 20.56 8.25 2.69
C LYS A 144 20.61 9.44 3.65
N GLY A 145 19.63 9.51 4.55
CA GLY A 145 19.61 10.49 5.65
C GLY A 145 19.31 11.93 5.23
N THR A 146 18.85 12.19 4.01
CA THR A 146 18.48 13.54 3.56
C THR A 146 17.18 14.02 4.20
N LYS A 147 16.95 15.35 4.23
CA LYS A 147 15.75 15.95 4.83
C LYS A 147 14.44 15.40 4.21
N GLY A 148 14.47 15.02 2.93
CA GLY A 148 13.32 14.54 2.19
C GLY A 148 12.34 15.64 1.78
N THR A 149 11.48 15.25 0.82
CA THR A 149 10.42 16.09 0.26
C THR A 149 9.07 15.48 0.60
N PRO A 150 8.16 16.20 1.26
CA PRO A 150 6.80 15.72 1.51
C PRO A 150 5.98 15.74 0.21
N ILE A 151 5.29 14.65 -0.04
CA ILE A 151 4.31 14.53 -1.13
C ILE A 151 2.95 14.27 -0.49
N GLN A 152 2.01 15.15 -0.79
CA GLN A 152 0.62 15.01 -0.37
C GLN A 152 -0.17 14.28 -1.44
N LEU A 153 -0.95 13.27 -1.03
CA LEU A 153 -1.79 12.49 -1.92
C LEU A 153 -3.23 12.50 -1.39
N LEU A 154 -4.11 13.12 -2.15
CA LEU A 154 -5.54 13.05 -1.91
C LEU A 154 -6.11 11.68 -2.32
N PRO A 155 -7.30 11.29 -1.87
CA PRO A 155 -7.95 10.07 -2.32
C PRO A 155 -8.01 9.97 -3.85
N GLY A 156 -7.62 8.83 -4.39
CA GLY A 156 -7.53 8.60 -5.84
C GLY A 156 -6.21 9.03 -6.49
N GLN A 157 -5.34 9.73 -5.77
CA GLN A 157 -4.01 10.12 -6.27
C GLN A 157 -2.95 9.06 -5.97
N LEU A 158 -2.02 8.90 -6.92
CA LEU A 158 -0.98 7.90 -6.88
C LEU A 158 0.40 8.55 -7.13
N CYS A 159 1.39 8.16 -6.33
CA CYS A 159 2.79 8.52 -6.52
C CYS A 159 3.61 7.31 -6.92
N VAL A 160 4.40 7.42 -8.00
CA VAL A 160 5.31 6.37 -8.49
C VAL A 160 6.73 6.72 -8.10
N TYR A 161 7.48 5.75 -7.61
CA TYR A 161 8.87 5.94 -7.15
C TYR A 161 9.72 4.67 -7.30
N LYS A 162 11.03 4.83 -7.19
CA LYS A 162 11.99 3.70 -7.19
C LYS A 162 12.09 3.15 -5.77
N GLY A 163 11.28 2.12 -5.47
CA GLY A 163 11.14 1.59 -4.12
C GLY A 163 12.45 1.12 -3.49
N THR A 164 13.27 0.37 -4.23
CA THR A 164 14.56 -0.15 -3.77
C THR A 164 15.64 0.91 -3.58
N LYS A 165 15.45 2.15 -4.08
CA LYS A 165 16.51 3.18 -4.11
C LYS A 165 16.20 4.41 -3.27
N ILE A 166 14.92 4.82 -3.24
CA ILE A 166 14.53 6.08 -2.60
C ILE A 166 13.99 5.78 -1.21
N GLU A 167 14.69 6.27 -0.19
CA GLU A 167 14.17 6.20 1.18
C GLU A 167 12.85 6.94 1.27
N HIS A 168 11.87 6.35 1.95
CA HIS A 168 10.60 6.98 2.19
C HIS A 168 10.07 6.66 3.60
N TRP A 169 9.21 7.56 4.12
CA TRP A 169 8.67 7.46 5.48
C TRP A 169 7.43 8.32 5.65
N ARG A 170 6.75 8.14 6.76
CA ARG A 170 5.62 8.98 7.18
C ARG A 170 5.74 9.34 8.66
N GLU A 171 5.48 10.60 8.97
CA GLU A 171 5.33 11.08 10.34
C GLU A 171 4.04 10.53 10.98
N PRO A 172 3.83 10.62 12.31
CA PRO A 172 2.64 10.09 12.95
C PRO A 172 1.32 10.58 12.33
N PHE A 173 0.43 9.65 12.03
CA PHE A 173 -0.90 9.94 11.49
C PHE A 173 -1.81 10.55 12.55
N ARG A 174 -2.51 11.63 12.23
CA ARG A 174 -3.35 12.37 13.18
C ARG A 174 -4.84 12.07 13.07
N GLY A 175 -5.27 11.37 12.03
CA GLY A 175 -6.68 10.97 11.83
C GLY A 175 -7.06 9.74 12.65
N VAL A 176 -8.19 9.13 12.33
CA VAL A 176 -8.66 7.88 12.94
C VAL A 176 -8.17 6.69 12.11
N HIS A 177 -8.51 6.66 10.82
CA HIS A 177 -8.04 5.68 9.87
C HIS A 177 -7.62 6.31 8.54
N GLN A 178 -6.61 5.71 7.91
CA GLN A 178 -6.21 6.01 6.54
C GLN A 178 -5.90 4.71 5.82
N ALA A 179 -6.57 4.47 4.69
CA ALA A 179 -6.29 3.33 3.84
C ALA A 179 -5.32 3.69 2.72
N GLN A 180 -4.25 2.90 2.62
CA GLN A 180 -3.20 3.04 1.64
C GLN A 180 -2.99 1.72 0.90
N VAL A 181 -2.77 1.82 -0.39
CA VAL A 181 -2.38 0.71 -1.25
C VAL A 181 -0.98 0.94 -1.77
N PHE A 182 -0.21 -0.13 -1.81
CA PHE A 182 1.10 -0.19 -2.43
C PHE A 182 1.04 -1.21 -3.57
N LEU A 183 1.51 -0.79 -4.74
CA LEU A 183 1.55 -1.60 -5.96
C LEU A 183 3.01 -1.71 -6.40
N HIS A 184 3.44 -2.93 -6.73
CA HIS A 184 4.86 -3.20 -6.96
C HIS A 184 5.10 -3.90 -8.29
N TRP A 185 6.21 -3.52 -8.93
CA TRP A 185 6.67 -4.07 -10.20
C TRP A 185 8.19 -4.19 -10.20
N VAL A 186 8.66 -5.07 -11.05
CA VAL A 186 10.06 -5.14 -11.51
C VAL A 186 10.13 -4.89 -13.02
N GLU A 187 11.28 -4.42 -13.50
CA GLU A 187 11.50 -4.28 -14.94
C GLU A 187 11.41 -5.66 -15.62
N LYS A 188 10.70 -5.74 -16.75
CA LYS A 188 10.55 -6.98 -17.51
C LYS A 188 11.89 -7.35 -18.17
N LYS A 189 12.60 -8.28 -17.57
CA LYS A 189 13.88 -8.84 -17.99
C LYS A 189 13.91 -10.33 -17.65
N GLU A 190 14.69 -11.12 -18.39
CA GLU A 190 14.87 -12.56 -18.14
C GLU A 190 15.29 -12.85 -16.69
N GLU A 191 16.22 -12.08 -16.15
CA GLU A 191 16.70 -12.20 -14.76
C GLU A 191 15.59 -12.00 -13.70
N ASN A 192 14.51 -11.31 -14.03
CA ASN A 192 13.39 -10.99 -13.14
C ASN A 192 12.17 -11.89 -13.33
N GLU A 193 12.17 -12.82 -14.31
CA GLU A 193 11.00 -13.65 -14.59
C GLU A 193 10.50 -14.43 -13.38
N HIS A 194 11.40 -14.87 -12.51
CA HIS A 194 11.05 -15.55 -11.26
C HIS A 194 10.32 -14.67 -10.24
N LEU A 195 10.32 -13.34 -10.41
CA LEU A 195 9.61 -12.38 -9.56
C LEU A 195 8.21 -12.03 -10.08
N TYR A 196 7.87 -12.51 -11.28
CA TYR A 196 6.54 -12.27 -11.85
C TYR A 196 5.45 -12.79 -10.92
N ILE A 197 4.50 -11.92 -10.58
CA ILE A 197 3.41 -12.15 -9.61
C ILE A 197 3.90 -12.79 -8.28
N ASP A 198 5.14 -12.48 -7.89
CA ASP A 198 5.77 -13.00 -6.68
C ASP A 198 5.78 -14.55 -6.61
N SER A 199 6.05 -15.19 -7.76
CA SER A 199 6.03 -16.65 -7.96
C SER A 199 4.68 -17.34 -7.64
N ARG A 200 3.60 -16.59 -7.55
CA ARG A 200 2.24 -17.11 -7.36
C ARG A 200 1.66 -17.62 -8.68
N PRO A 201 0.64 -18.52 -8.65
CA PRO A 201 0.01 -19.03 -9.87
C PRO A 201 -0.69 -17.95 -10.69
N MET A 202 -1.28 -16.92 -10.03
CA MET A 202 -1.96 -15.80 -10.66
C MET A 202 -2.12 -14.64 -9.70
N LEU A 203 -2.42 -13.44 -10.22
CA LEU A 203 -2.83 -12.29 -9.41
C LEU A 203 -4.11 -12.62 -8.61
N GLY A 204 -4.23 -12.03 -7.42
CA GLY A 204 -5.36 -12.21 -6.53
C GLY A 204 -5.30 -13.45 -5.65
N LEU A 205 -4.29 -14.31 -5.82
CA LEU A 205 -4.00 -15.39 -4.89
C LEU A 205 -2.87 -15.00 -3.93
N ASN A 206 -3.00 -15.40 -2.68
CA ASN A 206 -1.92 -15.31 -1.70
C ASN A 206 -0.91 -16.48 -1.86
N SER A 207 0.17 -16.45 -1.11
CA SER A 207 1.26 -17.44 -1.18
C SER A 207 0.87 -18.86 -0.79
N ASP A 208 -0.27 -19.04 -0.09
CA ASP A 208 -0.67 -20.35 0.43
C ASP A 208 -1.18 -21.32 -0.63
N PHE A 209 -1.46 -20.82 -1.85
CA PHE A 209 -1.86 -21.65 -3.00
C PHE A 209 -0.69 -22.15 -3.85
N THR A 210 0.54 -21.95 -3.40
CA THR A 210 1.75 -22.40 -4.12
C THR A 210 2.22 -23.81 -3.72
N LYS A 211 1.41 -24.56 -2.99
CA LYS A 211 1.71 -25.94 -2.56
C LYS A 211 1.02 -26.98 -3.43
#